data_4b2e6be94a59d144c545ebbcbd783a69
#
_entry.id   4b2e6be94a59d144c545ebbcbd783a69
#
_cell.length_a   1.000
_cell.length_b   1.000
_cell.length_c   1.000
_cell.angle_alpha   90.00
_cell.angle_beta   90.00
_cell.angle_gamma   90.00
#
_symmetry.space_group_name_H-M   'P 1'
#
loop_
_entity.id
_entity.type
_entity.pdbx_description
1 polymer ?
#
loop_
_entity_poly.entity_id
_entity_poly.type
_entity_poly.pdbx_seq_one_letter_code
_entity_poly.pdbx_strand_id
1 'polypeptide(L)'
;MTEQKHPRELHVGFIGVGVMGRPMVSNLLKAGFPCTIYDINPAPVEALVAEGATSASSAAEVAKSSDIFVTMVVNDAQLAATLFEPSNAASALKPGAIVIGMSTMSVRMVREAAARLQEVGVHYLDAPVSGGEAGATGGTLSIMVGGLPEVFERCKPVLSVLGSNIYHVGQNVGDGQAVKMINQLMVCVHNAVAAEALALGEKAGLDKTMLFEIISKSAGNSWIFSDRGSRMVSENFSPPKSALSILVKDLGFVVDTANNMGYPLILGSITYQLYKMASIKGWDKLDDSIMIKLMEEIAGLGNKE
;
A
#
# COMPACT_ATOMS: atom_id res chain seq x y z
N MET A 1 -31.59 -7.43 16.29
CA MET A 1 -30.53 -6.66 16.94
C MET A 1 -29.37 -7.63 17.14
N THR A 2 -28.37 -7.59 16.27
CA THR A 2 -27.14 -8.38 16.44
C THR A 2 -26.35 -7.77 17.59
N GLU A 3 -26.11 -8.53 18.66
CA GLU A 3 -25.22 -8.16 19.74
C GLU A 3 -23.88 -7.68 19.18
N GLN A 4 -23.49 -6.45 19.51
CA GLN A 4 -22.17 -5.94 19.15
C GLN A 4 -21.15 -6.72 19.98
N LYS A 5 -20.35 -7.57 19.30
CA LYS A 5 -19.25 -8.29 19.96
C LYS A 5 -18.29 -7.29 20.60
N HIS A 6 -17.77 -7.64 21.79
CA HIS A 6 -16.67 -6.88 22.38
C HIS A 6 -15.48 -6.82 21.37
N PRO A 7 -14.75 -5.72 21.23
CA PRO A 7 -13.64 -5.61 20.26
C PRO A 7 -12.66 -6.79 20.25
N ARG A 8 -12.37 -7.38 21.42
CA ARG A 8 -11.49 -8.56 21.57
C ARG A 8 -12.13 -9.89 21.15
N GLU A 9 -13.42 -9.89 20.83
CA GLU A 9 -14.14 -11.09 20.34
C GLU A 9 -14.21 -11.10 18.80
N LEU A 10 -13.78 -10.02 18.16
CA LEU A 10 -13.72 -9.94 16.70
C LEU A 10 -12.55 -10.79 16.17
N HIS A 11 -12.86 -11.81 15.39
CA HIS A 11 -11.84 -12.63 14.74
C HIS A 11 -11.38 -11.96 13.42
N VAL A 12 -10.08 -11.68 13.33
CA VAL A 12 -9.49 -11.04 12.16
C VAL A 12 -8.82 -12.09 11.28
N GLY A 13 -9.36 -12.26 10.07
CA GLY A 13 -8.66 -12.97 9.01
C GLY A 13 -7.74 -12.02 8.26
N PHE A 14 -6.52 -12.42 7.93
CA PHE A 14 -5.57 -11.54 7.28
C PHE A 14 -4.85 -12.26 6.12
N ILE A 15 -4.97 -11.69 4.91
CA ILE A 15 -4.35 -12.21 3.69
C ILE A 15 -3.26 -11.26 3.20
N GLY A 16 -2.07 -11.81 2.96
CA GLY A 16 -0.91 -11.04 2.55
C GLY A 16 -0.13 -10.50 3.74
N VAL A 17 0.74 -11.36 4.30
CA VAL A 17 1.57 -11.04 5.47
C VAL A 17 3.03 -10.75 5.08
N GLY A 18 3.23 -10.08 3.93
CA GLY A 18 4.52 -9.57 3.49
C GLY A 18 5.01 -8.37 4.32
N VAL A 19 5.83 -7.49 3.68
CA VAL A 19 6.48 -6.34 4.33
C VAL A 19 5.52 -5.47 5.14
N MET A 20 4.33 -5.22 4.61
CA MET A 20 3.31 -4.40 5.29
C MET A 20 2.44 -5.23 6.24
N GLY A 21 1.93 -6.38 5.77
CA GLY A 21 0.94 -7.16 6.51
C GLY A 21 1.50 -7.81 7.77
N ARG A 22 2.76 -8.28 7.75
CA ARG A 22 3.39 -8.92 8.91
C ARG A 22 3.37 -8.01 10.15
N PRO A 23 3.94 -6.79 10.13
CA PRO A 23 3.87 -5.90 11.30
C PRO A 23 2.44 -5.49 11.68
N MET A 24 1.52 -5.38 10.72
CA MET A 24 0.11 -5.10 11.01
C MET A 24 -0.52 -6.24 11.82
N VAL A 25 -0.31 -7.50 11.43
CA VAL A 25 -0.79 -8.67 12.19
C VAL A 25 -0.15 -8.73 13.57
N SER A 26 1.18 -8.50 13.69
CA SER A 26 1.87 -8.45 14.99
C SER A 26 1.23 -7.43 15.93
N ASN A 27 0.83 -6.25 15.42
CA ASN A 27 0.15 -5.24 16.23
C ASN A 27 -1.27 -5.69 16.66
N LEU A 28 -2.01 -6.35 15.78
CA LEU A 28 -3.35 -6.91 16.11
C LEU A 28 -3.25 -7.98 17.20
N LEU A 29 -2.26 -8.89 17.10
CA LEU A 29 -2.02 -9.91 18.14
C LEU A 29 -1.67 -9.27 19.48
N LYS A 30 -0.78 -8.27 19.50
CA LYS A 30 -0.43 -7.52 20.72
C LYS A 30 -1.63 -6.80 21.34
N ALA A 31 -2.57 -6.33 20.52
CA ALA A 31 -3.80 -5.72 20.97
C ALA A 31 -4.85 -6.75 21.44
N GLY A 32 -4.58 -8.06 21.30
CA GLY A 32 -5.42 -9.15 21.77
C GLY A 32 -6.49 -9.61 20.79
N PHE A 33 -6.37 -9.26 19.48
CA PHE A 33 -7.27 -9.80 18.46
C PHE A 33 -6.84 -11.22 18.07
N PRO A 34 -7.75 -12.21 18.04
CA PRO A 34 -7.47 -13.51 17.44
C PRO A 34 -7.30 -13.33 15.91
N CYS A 35 -6.16 -13.77 15.39
CA CYS A 35 -5.82 -13.64 13.97
C CYS A 35 -5.63 -14.99 13.31
N THR A 36 -6.34 -15.24 12.18
CA THR A 36 -6.05 -16.33 11.26
C THR A 36 -5.46 -15.76 9.98
N ILE A 37 -4.33 -16.30 9.52
CA ILE A 37 -3.52 -15.71 8.46
C ILE A 37 -3.24 -16.69 7.32
N TYR A 38 -3.04 -16.12 6.13
CA TYR A 38 -2.55 -16.87 4.97
C TYR A 38 -1.69 -15.97 4.07
N ASP A 39 -0.60 -16.52 3.57
CA ASP A 39 0.23 -15.96 2.51
C ASP A 39 0.75 -17.11 1.63
N ILE A 40 1.04 -16.81 0.36
CA ILE A 40 1.69 -17.77 -0.56
C ILE A 40 3.16 -18.03 -0.18
N ASN A 41 3.78 -17.11 0.57
CA ASN A 41 5.12 -17.26 1.13
C ASN A 41 5.02 -17.78 2.57
N PRO A 42 5.54 -18.98 2.90
CA PRO A 42 5.40 -19.55 4.23
C PRO A 42 6.23 -18.85 5.31
N ALA A 43 7.38 -18.27 4.96
CA ALA A 43 8.30 -17.74 5.96
C ALA A 43 7.71 -16.64 6.88
N PRO A 44 6.99 -15.61 6.39
CA PRO A 44 6.34 -14.65 7.27
C PRO A 44 5.16 -15.26 8.06
N VAL A 45 4.50 -16.30 7.53
CA VAL A 45 3.41 -17.02 8.22
C VAL A 45 3.97 -17.74 9.45
N GLU A 46 5.07 -18.49 9.30
CA GLU A 46 5.73 -19.20 10.40
C GLU A 46 6.15 -18.26 11.53
N ALA A 47 6.70 -17.10 11.18
CA ALA A 47 7.07 -16.07 12.14
C ALA A 47 5.87 -15.56 12.96
N LEU A 48 4.73 -15.31 12.30
CA LEU A 48 3.52 -14.83 12.97
C LEU A 48 2.82 -15.92 13.79
N VAL A 49 2.91 -17.17 13.39
CA VAL A 49 2.44 -18.30 14.20
C VAL A 49 3.20 -18.37 15.53
N ALA A 50 4.52 -18.13 15.51
CA ALA A 50 5.31 -18.03 16.74
C ALA A 50 4.90 -16.84 17.63
N GLU A 51 4.28 -15.80 17.05
CA GLU A 51 3.70 -14.66 17.78
C GLU A 51 2.25 -14.92 18.26
N GLY A 52 1.64 -16.05 17.91
CA GLY A 52 0.29 -16.44 18.33
C GLY A 52 -0.81 -16.39 17.28
N ALA A 53 -0.48 -16.16 16.01
CA ALA A 53 -1.45 -16.27 14.93
C ALA A 53 -1.79 -17.74 14.62
N THR A 54 -2.98 -17.97 14.08
CA THR A 54 -3.36 -19.26 13.50
C THR A 54 -3.09 -19.24 12.00
N SER A 55 -2.34 -20.20 11.48
CA SER A 55 -2.17 -20.35 10.03
C SER A 55 -3.32 -21.11 9.41
N ALA A 56 -3.65 -20.77 8.16
CA ALA A 56 -4.60 -21.48 7.34
C ALA A 56 -3.92 -21.93 6.03
N SER A 57 -4.51 -22.93 5.35
CA SER A 57 -4.00 -23.46 4.09
C SER A 57 -4.47 -22.70 2.85
N SER A 58 -5.45 -21.81 3.00
CA SER A 58 -6.03 -21.03 1.91
C SER A 58 -6.76 -19.78 2.42
N ALA A 59 -7.02 -18.81 1.52
CA ALA A 59 -7.84 -17.65 1.84
C ALA A 59 -9.29 -18.03 2.21
N ALA A 60 -9.85 -19.05 1.61
CA ALA A 60 -11.18 -19.56 1.97
C ALA A 60 -11.22 -20.15 3.39
N GLU A 61 -10.16 -20.78 3.84
CA GLU A 61 -10.08 -21.29 5.21
C GLU A 61 -9.99 -20.12 6.22
N VAL A 62 -9.19 -19.08 5.93
CA VAL A 62 -9.17 -17.84 6.73
C VAL A 62 -10.57 -17.23 6.81
N ALA A 63 -11.29 -17.16 5.70
CA ALA A 63 -12.60 -16.53 5.60
C ALA A 63 -13.64 -17.17 6.53
N LYS A 64 -13.62 -18.50 6.71
CA LYS A 64 -14.61 -19.25 7.52
C LYS A 64 -14.69 -18.77 8.97
N SER A 65 -13.58 -18.36 9.56
CA SER A 65 -13.50 -17.89 10.96
C SER A 65 -13.63 -16.38 11.11
N SER A 66 -13.53 -15.61 10.00
CA SER A 66 -13.39 -14.16 10.06
C SER A 66 -14.70 -13.43 10.28
N ASP A 67 -14.72 -12.52 11.25
CA ASP A 67 -15.71 -11.44 11.36
C ASP A 67 -15.28 -10.24 10.51
N ILE A 68 -13.96 -9.97 10.50
CA ILE A 68 -13.29 -8.98 9.67
C ILE A 68 -12.20 -9.69 8.86
N PHE A 69 -12.23 -9.54 7.53
CA PHE A 69 -11.30 -10.17 6.60
C PHE A 69 -10.46 -9.10 5.91
N VAL A 70 -9.20 -8.97 6.30
CA VAL A 70 -8.27 -7.96 5.78
C VAL A 70 -7.50 -8.52 4.59
N THR A 71 -7.40 -7.73 3.52
CA THR A 71 -6.52 -8.05 2.38
C THR A 71 -5.42 -7.01 2.24
N MET A 72 -4.16 -7.48 2.19
CA MET A 72 -2.96 -6.67 1.98
C MET A 72 -2.08 -7.28 0.89
N VAL A 73 -2.69 -7.53 -0.27
CA VAL A 73 -2.08 -8.11 -1.47
C VAL A 73 -1.56 -7.03 -2.42
N VAL A 74 -0.80 -7.41 -3.46
CA VAL A 74 -0.01 -6.44 -4.24
C VAL A 74 -0.84 -5.70 -5.31
N ASN A 75 -1.81 -6.36 -5.96
CA ASN A 75 -2.50 -5.82 -7.14
C ASN A 75 -3.94 -6.35 -7.29
N ASP A 76 -4.67 -5.77 -8.25
CA ASP A 76 -6.07 -6.12 -8.55
C ASP A 76 -6.25 -7.61 -8.86
N ALA A 77 -5.33 -8.23 -9.59
CA ALA A 77 -5.42 -9.65 -9.95
C ALA A 77 -5.31 -10.54 -8.70
N GLN A 78 -4.42 -10.21 -7.78
CA GLN A 78 -4.29 -10.92 -6.51
C GLN A 78 -5.52 -10.72 -5.61
N LEU A 79 -6.11 -9.53 -5.58
CA LEU A 79 -7.34 -9.28 -4.85
C LEU A 79 -8.48 -10.13 -5.42
N ALA A 80 -8.65 -10.14 -6.74
CA ALA A 80 -9.65 -10.96 -7.41
C ALA A 80 -9.45 -12.44 -7.14
N ALA A 81 -8.21 -12.94 -7.25
CA ALA A 81 -7.88 -14.33 -6.97
C ALA A 81 -8.10 -14.74 -5.51
N THR A 82 -7.90 -13.83 -4.58
CA THR A 82 -8.14 -14.05 -3.15
C THR A 82 -9.62 -14.15 -2.84
N LEU A 83 -10.40 -13.17 -3.30
CA LEU A 83 -11.82 -13.08 -2.96
C LEU A 83 -12.69 -14.04 -3.77
N PHE A 84 -12.33 -14.25 -5.05
CA PHE A 84 -13.19 -14.99 -5.99
C PHE A 84 -12.48 -16.26 -6.47
N GLU A 85 -12.12 -16.35 -7.74
CA GLU A 85 -11.44 -17.52 -8.29
C GLU A 85 -9.93 -17.29 -8.42
N PRO A 86 -9.09 -18.30 -8.04
CA PRO A 86 -9.46 -19.67 -7.64
C PRO A 86 -9.70 -19.87 -6.13
N SER A 87 -9.37 -18.91 -5.26
CA SER A 87 -9.40 -19.11 -3.79
C SER A 87 -10.79 -19.04 -3.18
N ASN A 88 -11.71 -18.30 -3.81
CA ASN A 88 -13.13 -18.19 -3.46
C ASN A 88 -13.43 -17.89 -1.98
N ALA A 89 -12.67 -16.98 -1.37
CA ALA A 89 -12.88 -16.60 0.02
C ALA A 89 -14.26 -15.96 0.26
N ALA A 90 -14.80 -15.23 -0.74
CA ALA A 90 -16.10 -14.56 -0.63
C ALA A 90 -17.23 -15.53 -0.28
N SER A 91 -17.26 -16.72 -0.88
CA SER A 91 -18.30 -17.73 -0.59
C SER A 91 -18.14 -18.41 0.77
N ALA A 92 -16.96 -18.34 1.38
CA ALA A 92 -16.66 -18.89 2.68
C ALA A 92 -16.89 -17.90 3.84
N LEU A 93 -16.99 -16.60 3.54
CA LEU A 93 -17.32 -15.57 4.51
C LEU A 93 -18.77 -15.70 5.00
N LYS A 94 -18.98 -15.41 6.28
CA LYS A 94 -20.33 -15.42 6.85
C LYS A 94 -21.10 -14.15 6.42
N PRO A 95 -22.42 -14.24 6.18
CA PRO A 95 -23.25 -13.05 6.03
C PRO A 95 -23.04 -12.06 7.19
N GLY A 96 -22.87 -10.78 6.86
CA GLY A 96 -22.56 -9.73 7.83
C GLY A 96 -21.06 -9.57 8.16
N ALA A 97 -20.18 -10.43 7.64
CA ALA A 97 -18.73 -10.20 7.71
C ALA A 97 -18.33 -8.96 6.90
N ILE A 98 -17.15 -8.42 7.21
CA ILE A 98 -16.62 -7.23 6.53
C ILE A 98 -15.27 -7.56 5.93
N VAL A 99 -15.10 -7.30 4.63
CA VAL A 99 -13.79 -7.28 3.97
C VAL A 99 -13.21 -5.88 4.07
N ILE A 100 -11.98 -5.74 4.54
CA ILE A 100 -11.21 -4.49 4.51
C ILE A 100 -10.10 -4.62 3.48
N GLY A 101 -10.18 -3.87 2.38
CA GLY A 101 -9.12 -3.77 1.39
C GLY A 101 -8.11 -2.68 1.77
N MET A 102 -6.92 -3.08 2.26
CA MET A 102 -5.92 -2.12 2.75
C MET A 102 -4.80 -1.82 1.75
N SER A 103 -4.81 -2.48 0.62
CA SER A 103 -3.86 -2.24 -0.49
C SER A 103 -4.30 -1.10 -1.41
N THR A 104 -3.34 -0.52 -2.14
CA THR A 104 -3.64 0.38 -3.26
C THR A 104 -4.11 -0.42 -4.46
N MET A 105 -5.37 -0.24 -4.83
CA MET A 105 -6.06 -0.92 -5.94
C MET A 105 -6.72 0.11 -6.87
N SER A 106 -7.14 -0.33 -8.05
CA SER A 106 -7.98 0.51 -8.90
C SER A 106 -9.36 0.71 -8.26
N VAL A 107 -9.93 1.91 -8.41
CA VAL A 107 -11.30 2.22 -7.95
C VAL A 107 -12.32 1.26 -8.57
N ARG A 108 -12.09 0.87 -9.84
CA ARG A 108 -12.94 -0.09 -10.53
C ARG A 108 -12.94 -1.45 -9.81
N MET A 109 -11.76 -1.99 -9.51
CA MET A 109 -11.63 -3.31 -8.86
C MET A 109 -12.33 -3.36 -7.51
N VAL A 110 -12.13 -2.35 -6.65
CA VAL A 110 -12.75 -2.37 -5.32
C VAL A 110 -14.28 -2.22 -5.38
N ARG A 111 -14.81 -1.47 -6.35
CA ARG A 111 -16.27 -1.37 -6.58
C ARG A 111 -16.86 -2.67 -7.11
N GLU A 112 -16.21 -3.33 -8.06
CA GLU A 112 -16.59 -4.65 -8.56
C GLU A 112 -16.57 -5.69 -7.43
N ALA A 113 -15.52 -5.68 -6.60
CA ALA A 113 -15.41 -6.57 -5.45
C ALA A 113 -16.54 -6.33 -4.44
N ALA A 114 -16.83 -5.08 -4.11
CA ALA A 114 -17.91 -4.72 -3.19
C ALA A 114 -19.29 -5.19 -3.69
N ALA A 115 -19.58 -4.99 -4.99
CA ALA A 115 -20.84 -5.41 -5.58
C ALA A 115 -21.03 -6.94 -5.47
N ARG A 116 -20.00 -7.71 -5.84
CA ARG A 116 -20.04 -9.18 -5.76
C ARG A 116 -20.14 -9.70 -4.31
N LEU A 117 -19.45 -9.06 -3.37
CA LEU A 117 -19.54 -9.42 -1.94
C LEU A 117 -20.92 -9.13 -1.35
N GLN A 118 -21.56 -8.05 -1.79
CA GLN A 118 -22.91 -7.71 -1.38
C GLN A 118 -23.93 -8.78 -1.76
N GLU A 119 -23.75 -9.47 -2.90
CA GLU A 119 -24.62 -10.58 -3.34
C GLU A 119 -24.65 -11.74 -2.34
N VAL A 120 -23.57 -11.92 -1.58
CA VAL A 120 -23.46 -12.95 -0.52
C VAL A 120 -23.60 -12.38 0.90
N GLY A 121 -24.09 -11.15 1.02
CA GLY A 121 -24.36 -10.50 2.30
C GLY A 121 -23.11 -10.03 3.07
N VAL A 122 -21.98 -9.84 2.39
CA VAL A 122 -20.70 -9.40 2.94
C VAL A 122 -20.46 -7.94 2.60
N HIS A 123 -20.02 -7.14 3.57
CA HIS A 123 -19.68 -5.74 3.36
C HIS A 123 -18.24 -5.58 2.89
N TYR A 124 -17.96 -4.50 2.14
CA TYR A 124 -16.61 -4.09 1.77
C TYR A 124 -16.30 -2.69 2.29
N LEU A 125 -15.10 -2.51 2.82
CA LEU A 125 -14.55 -1.21 3.22
C LEU A 125 -13.20 -1.05 2.51
N ASP A 126 -13.04 -0.05 1.65
CA ASP A 126 -11.72 0.24 1.11
C ASP A 126 -10.97 1.16 2.07
N ALA A 127 -9.78 0.74 2.45
CA ALA A 127 -9.00 1.40 3.49
C ALA A 127 -7.50 1.41 3.16
N PRO A 128 -7.09 1.92 1.97
CA PRO A 128 -5.68 2.00 1.61
C PRO A 128 -4.88 2.83 2.60
N VAL A 129 -3.60 2.48 2.74
CA VAL A 129 -2.74 3.03 3.78
C VAL A 129 -1.56 3.83 3.23
N SER A 130 -1.02 4.72 4.05
CA SER A 130 0.22 5.46 3.83
C SER A 130 1.06 5.46 5.12
N GLY A 131 2.40 5.46 4.97
CA GLY A 131 3.35 5.42 6.10
C GLY A 131 4.43 4.36 5.95
N GLY A 132 4.32 3.47 4.93
CA GLY A 132 5.29 2.41 4.64
C GLY A 132 5.48 1.41 5.79
N GLU A 133 6.55 0.64 5.72
CA GLU A 133 6.88 -0.38 6.73
C GLU A 133 7.03 0.20 8.15
N ALA A 134 7.64 1.39 8.26
CA ALA A 134 7.80 2.06 9.55
C ALA A 134 6.45 2.39 10.20
N GLY A 135 5.50 2.93 9.42
CA GLY A 135 4.15 3.20 9.89
C GLY A 135 3.38 1.93 10.25
N ALA A 136 3.54 0.85 9.47
CA ALA A 136 2.92 -0.44 9.77
C ALA A 136 3.47 -1.05 11.07
N THR A 137 4.79 -0.99 11.27
CA THR A 137 5.46 -1.48 12.49
C THR A 137 5.05 -0.67 13.72
N GLY A 138 4.99 0.65 13.60
CA GLY A 138 4.62 1.53 14.70
C GLY A 138 3.12 1.62 14.99
N GLY A 139 2.24 1.01 14.17
CA GLY A 139 0.78 1.20 14.28
C GLY A 139 0.35 2.65 14.02
N THR A 140 1.10 3.37 13.19
CA THR A 140 0.93 4.81 12.94
C THR A 140 0.55 5.13 11.50
N LEU A 141 -0.02 4.16 10.79
CA LEU A 141 -0.46 4.37 9.41
C LEU A 141 -1.50 5.48 9.31
N SER A 142 -1.47 6.21 8.19
CA SER A 142 -2.60 7.01 7.72
C SER A 142 -3.49 6.11 6.90
N ILE A 143 -4.76 5.96 7.30
CA ILE A 143 -5.75 5.06 6.69
C ILE A 143 -6.86 5.90 6.07
N MET A 144 -7.10 5.74 4.77
CA MET A 144 -8.10 6.50 4.00
C MET A 144 -9.30 5.60 3.73
N VAL A 145 -10.38 5.79 4.48
CA VAL A 145 -11.49 4.83 4.51
C VAL A 145 -12.65 5.30 3.66
N GLY A 146 -13.07 4.48 2.68
CA GLY A 146 -14.29 4.66 1.90
C GLY A 146 -15.27 3.51 2.16
N GLY A 147 -16.54 3.84 2.36
CA GLY A 147 -17.62 2.90 2.61
C GLY A 147 -18.65 3.39 3.61
N LEU A 148 -19.67 2.60 3.88
CA LEU A 148 -20.79 2.99 4.73
C LEU A 148 -20.34 3.32 6.17
N PRO A 149 -20.87 4.40 6.79
CA PRO A 149 -20.47 4.82 8.13
C PRO A 149 -20.64 3.73 9.21
N GLU A 150 -21.73 2.97 9.15
CA GLU A 150 -22.00 1.88 10.08
C GLU A 150 -21.02 0.71 9.92
N VAL A 151 -20.50 0.46 8.69
CA VAL A 151 -19.48 -0.54 8.44
C VAL A 151 -18.13 -0.03 8.95
N PHE A 152 -17.83 1.26 8.75
CA PHE A 152 -16.62 1.89 9.26
C PHE A 152 -16.55 1.81 10.80
N GLU A 153 -17.61 2.18 11.52
CA GLU A 153 -17.64 2.14 12.98
C GLU A 153 -17.40 0.71 13.53
N ARG A 154 -17.89 -0.32 12.84
CA ARG A 154 -17.64 -1.73 13.22
C ARG A 154 -16.17 -2.13 13.03
N CYS A 155 -15.46 -1.53 12.05
CA CYS A 155 -14.05 -1.81 11.76
C CYS A 155 -13.09 -0.95 12.58
N LYS A 156 -13.55 0.13 13.18
CA LYS A 156 -12.74 1.11 13.90
C LYS A 156 -11.84 0.52 15.00
N PRO A 157 -12.26 -0.49 15.79
CA PRO A 157 -11.38 -1.14 16.76
C PRO A 157 -10.13 -1.77 16.12
N VAL A 158 -10.27 -2.41 14.95
CA VAL A 158 -9.17 -3.01 14.21
C VAL A 158 -8.32 -1.93 13.55
N LEU A 159 -8.94 -0.95 12.89
CA LEU A 159 -8.23 0.14 12.22
C LEU A 159 -7.39 0.99 13.20
N SER A 160 -7.89 1.21 14.43
CA SER A 160 -7.20 2.00 15.47
C SER A 160 -5.93 1.34 16.01
N VAL A 161 -5.77 0.03 15.83
CA VAL A 161 -4.51 -0.66 16.14
C VAL A 161 -3.48 -0.48 15.04
N LEU A 162 -3.94 -0.32 13.80
CA LEU A 162 -3.10 -0.28 12.60
C LEU A 162 -2.62 1.13 12.24
N GLY A 163 -3.38 2.16 12.64
CA GLY A 163 -3.07 3.54 12.28
C GLY A 163 -3.51 4.57 13.31
N SER A 164 -2.74 5.64 13.41
CA SER A 164 -3.04 6.78 14.28
C SER A 164 -3.88 7.86 13.59
N ASN A 165 -3.89 7.88 12.25
CA ASN A 165 -4.62 8.85 11.44
C ASN A 165 -5.63 8.10 10.57
N ILE A 166 -6.89 8.03 11.01
CA ILE A 166 -7.95 7.31 10.31
C ILE A 166 -8.95 8.33 9.79
N TYR A 167 -9.11 8.38 8.47
CA TYR A 167 -9.96 9.33 7.79
C TYR A 167 -11.10 8.58 7.10
N HIS A 168 -12.35 8.75 7.56
CA HIS A 168 -13.52 8.33 6.81
C HIS A 168 -13.81 9.38 5.73
N VAL A 169 -13.30 9.14 4.51
CA VAL A 169 -13.23 10.14 3.44
C VAL A 169 -14.48 10.18 2.56
N GLY A 170 -15.34 9.17 2.65
CA GLY A 170 -16.58 9.11 1.88
C GLY A 170 -17.39 7.86 2.19
N GLN A 171 -18.67 7.89 1.76
CA GLN A 171 -19.62 6.80 2.04
C GLN A 171 -19.60 5.70 0.97
N ASN A 172 -18.88 5.92 -0.14
CA ASN A 172 -18.84 4.95 -1.23
C ASN A 172 -17.53 4.16 -1.19
N VAL A 173 -17.61 2.89 -1.53
CA VAL A 173 -16.41 2.09 -1.81
C VAL A 173 -15.69 2.70 -3.01
N GLY A 174 -14.37 2.87 -2.87
CA GLY A 174 -13.52 3.53 -3.84
C GLY A 174 -13.16 4.99 -3.49
N ASP A 175 -13.85 5.62 -2.53
CA ASP A 175 -13.51 6.98 -2.09
C ASP A 175 -12.13 7.01 -1.39
N GLY A 176 -11.79 5.98 -0.61
CA GLY A 176 -10.46 5.80 0.00
C GLY A 176 -9.38 5.63 -1.06
N GLN A 177 -9.63 4.79 -2.09
CA GLN A 177 -8.70 4.62 -3.22
C GLN A 177 -8.50 5.91 -4.00
N ALA A 178 -9.56 6.71 -4.19
CA ALA A 178 -9.46 8.00 -4.87
C ALA A 178 -8.49 8.95 -4.15
N VAL A 179 -8.61 9.06 -2.82
CA VAL A 179 -7.66 9.85 -2.00
C VAL A 179 -6.25 9.25 -2.08
N LYS A 180 -6.14 7.92 -1.99
CA LYS A 180 -4.84 7.24 -2.09
C LYS A 180 -4.16 7.48 -3.43
N MET A 181 -4.88 7.47 -4.54
CA MET A 181 -4.32 7.77 -5.87
C MET A 181 -3.75 9.19 -5.95
N ILE A 182 -4.43 10.17 -5.38
CA ILE A 182 -3.92 11.55 -5.32
C ILE A 182 -2.63 11.61 -4.48
N ASN A 183 -2.61 10.90 -3.34
CA ASN A 183 -1.39 10.77 -2.55
C ASN A 183 -0.26 10.12 -3.36
N GLN A 184 -0.53 9.05 -4.13
CA GLN A 184 0.50 8.36 -4.92
C GLN A 184 0.99 9.21 -6.10
N LEU A 185 0.15 10.05 -6.70
CA LEU A 185 0.60 11.06 -7.66
C LEU A 185 1.68 11.95 -7.03
N MET A 186 1.42 12.50 -5.85
CA MET A 186 2.38 13.34 -5.12
C MET A 186 3.66 12.57 -4.78
N VAL A 187 3.53 11.35 -4.25
CA VAL A 187 4.68 10.47 -3.92
C VAL A 187 5.58 10.26 -5.13
N CYS A 188 5.02 9.86 -6.27
CA CYS A 188 5.78 9.55 -7.47
C CYS A 188 6.46 10.79 -8.07
N VAL A 189 5.74 11.91 -8.16
CA VAL A 189 6.30 13.16 -8.69
C VAL A 189 7.40 13.70 -7.77
N HIS A 190 7.20 13.68 -6.46
CA HIS A 190 8.20 14.11 -5.48
C HIS A 190 9.46 13.23 -5.50
N ASN A 191 9.31 11.92 -5.70
CA ASN A 191 10.46 11.02 -5.83
C ASN A 191 11.24 11.28 -7.13
N ALA A 192 10.54 11.49 -8.24
CA ALA A 192 11.19 11.81 -9.51
C ALA A 192 11.93 13.16 -9.46
N VAL A 193 11.30 14.22 -8.92
CA VAL A 193 11.97 15.53 -8.81
C VAL A 193 13.10 15.52 -7.79
N ALA A 194 13.02 14.69 -6.73
CA ALA A 194 14.13 14.50 -5.80
C ALA A 194 15.36 13.91 -6.50
N ALA A 195 15.16 12.87 -7.32
CA ALA A 195 16.21 12.25 -8.12
C ALA A 195 16.80 13.24 -9.13
N GLU A 196 15.95 13.97 -9.85
CA GLU A 196 16.37 14.96 -10.84
C GLU A 196 17.18 16.09 -10.21
N ALA A 197 16.74 16.63 -9.05
CA ALA A 197 17.41 17.70 -8.35
C ALA A 197 18.82 17.29 -7.86
N LEU A 198 18.96 16.08 -7.30
CA LEU A 198 20.25 15.55 -6.85
C LEU A 198 21.20 15.31 -8.03
N ALA A 199 20.71 14.72 -9.14
CA ALA A 199 21.50 14.50 -10.34
C ALA A 199 21.93 15.83 -11.01
N LEU A 200 21.04 16.84 -11.07
CA LEU A 200 21.36 18.17 -11.57
C LEU A 200 22.45 18.83 -10.73
N GLY A 201 22.36 18.72 -9.40
CA GLY A 201 23.37 19.25 -8.50
C GLY A 201 24.73 18.59 -8.69
N GLU A 202 24.76 17.25 -8.83
CA GLU A 202 26.00 16.54 -9.13
C GLU A 202 26.59 16.95 -10.50
N LYS A 203 25.74 17.16 -11.52
CA LYS A 203 26.16 17.68 -12.83
C LYS A 203 26.75 19.08 -12.73
N ALA A 204 26.28 19.89 -11.78
CA ALA A 204 26.81 21.21 -11.48
C ALA A 204 28.10 21.18 -10.63
N GLY A 205 28.61 19.99 -10.27
CA GLY A 205 29.82 19.81 -9.49
C GLY A 205 29.62 19.89 -7.97
N LEU A 206 28.37 19.81 -7.50
CA LEU A 206 28.04 19.85 -6.07
C LEU A 206 28.00 18.42 -5.49
N ASP A 207 28.33 18.32 -4.19
CA ASP A 207 28.25 17.07 -3.45
C ASP A 207 26.79 16.71 -3.13
N LYS A 208 26.37 15.49 -3.47
CA LYS A 208 24.97 15.01 -3.27
C LYS A 208 24.57 14.96 -1.79
N THR A 209 25.51 14.62 -0.90
CA THR A 209 25.25 14.54 0.55
C THR A 209 24.97 15.93 1.12
N MET A 210 25.81 16.89 0.77
CA MET A 210 25.62 18.28 1.16
C MET A 210 24.30 18.84 0.63
N LEU A 211 23.94 18.56 -0.64
CA LEU A 211 22.68 19.01 -1.21
C LEU A 211 21.48 18.42 -0.47
N PHE A 212 21.52 17.12 -0.16
CA PHE A 212 20.48 16.45 0.61
C PHE A 212 20.30 17.07 1.99
N GLU A 213 21.40 17.37 2.71
CA GLU A 213 21.35 17.99 4.02
C GLU A 213 20.75 19.40 3.99
N ILE A 214 21.13 20.22 2.99
CA ILE A 214 20.63 21.59 2.83
C ILE A 214 19.14 21.58 2.47
N ILE A 215 18.76 20.80 1.44
CA ILE A 215 17.39 20.80 0.93
C ILE A 215 16.43 20.21 1.97
N SER A 216 16.84 19.19 2.72
CA SER A 216 16.04 18.61 3.80
C SER A 216 15.63 19.61 4.89
N LYS A 217 16.37 20.74 5.01
CA LYS A 217 16.10 21.85 5.97
C LYS A 217 15.57 23.11 5.29
N SER A 218 15.28 23.04 3.99
CA SER A 218 14.88 24.18 3.17
C SER A 218 13.47 24.04 2.64
N ALA A 219 12.91 25.08 2.03
CA ALA A 219 11.56 25.10 1.47
C ALA A 219 11.31 24.07 0.35
N GLY A 220 12.37 23.60 -0.31
CA GLY A 220 12.29 22.54 -1.32
C GLY A 220 12.08 21.13 -0.76
N ASN A 221 12.08 20.97 0.56
CA ASN A 221 11.89 19.67 1.18
C ASN A 221 10.46 19.15 1.00
N SER A 222 10.36 17.81 0.95
CA SER A 222 9.11 17.06 1.11
C SER A 222 9.39 15.83 1.98
N TRP A 223 8.33 15.21 2.54
CA TRP A 223 8.50 13.96 3.26
C TRP A 223 9.21 12.89 2.38
N ILE A 224 8.85 12.84 1.09
CA ILE A 224 9.46 11.92 0.12
C ILE A 224 10.94 12.26 -0.12
N PHE A 225 11.29 13.55 -0.27
CA PHE A 225 12.70 13.94 -0.41
C PHE A 225 13.52 13.51 0.81
N SER A 226 13.01 13.75 2.03
CA SER A 226 13.71 13.35 3.27
C SER A 226 13.89 11.84 3.37
N ASP A 227 12.88 11.04 3.01
CA ASP A 227 12.93 9.59 3.13
C ASP A 227 13.73 8.94 1.98
N ARG A 228 13.41 9.26 0.71
CA ARG A 228 14.07 8.65 -0.47
C ARG A 228 15.45 9.25 -0.75
N GLY A 229 15.62 10.54 -0.53
CA GLY A 229 16.89 11.23 -0.77
C GLY A 229 18.05 10.63 0.02
N SER A 230 17.81 10.20 1.26
CA SER A 230 18.82 9.49 2.06
C SER A 230 19.28 8.19 1.39
N ARG A 231 18.37 7.43 0.75
CA ARG A 231 18.69 6.21 0.02
C ARG A 231 19.33 6.49 -1.33
N MET A 232 18.94 7.58 -2.00
CA MET A 232 19.56 8.04 -3.25
C MET A 232 21.04 8.40 -3.02
N VAL A 233 21.33 9.12 -1.93
CA VAL A 233 22.70 9.53 -1.58
C VAL A 233 23.56 8.33 -1.14
N SER A 234 23.00 7.43 -0.34
CA SER A 234 23.72 6.23 0.14
C SER A 234 23.76 5.08 -0.87
N GLU A 235 23.07 5.23 -2.00
CA GLU A 235 22.93 4.21 -3.07
C GLU A 235 22.45 2.85 -2.55
N ASN A 236 21.60 2.86 -1.52
CA ASN A 236 21.08 1.65 -0.90
C ASN A 236 19.72 1.28 -1.50
N PHE A 237 19.73 0.44 -2.55
CA PHE A 237 18.54 0.07 -3.30
C PHE A 237 18.07 -1.37 -3.06
N SER A 238 18.80 -2.15 -2.24
CA SER A 238 18.44 -3.54 -1.94
C SER A 238 18.88 -3.93 -0.50
N PRO A 239 17.98 -4.56 0.30
CA PRO A 239 16.59 -4.87 -0.04
C PRO A 239 15.71 -3.60 -0.13
N PRO A 240 14.68 -3.59 -0.99
CA PRO A 240 13.83 -2.41 -1.14
C PRO A 240 12.93 -2.20 0.08
N LYS A 241 12.80 -0.96 0.56
CA LYS A 241 11.72 -0.56 1.47
C LYS A 241 10.40 -0.33 0.73
N SER A 242 10.51 0.11 -0.53
CA SER A 242 9.40 0.24 -1.48
C SER A 242 9.93 -0.12 -2.88
N ALA A 243 9.47 -1.23 -3.44
CA ALA A 243 9.93 -1.65 -4.76
C ALA A 243 9.42 -0.71 -5.85
N LEU A 244 10.27 -0.44 -6.87
CA LEU A 244 9.93 0.40 -8.02
C LEU A 244 8.63 -0.03 -8.70
N SER A 245 8.41 -1.35 -8.86
CA SER A 245 7.19 -1.91 -9.46
C SER A 245 5.90 -1.47 -8.78
N ILE A 246 5.93 -1.20 -7.47
CA ILE A 246 4.77 -0.71 -6.72
C ILE A 246 4.39 0.69 -7.21
N LEU A 247 5.37 1.59 -7.38
CA LEU A 247 5.11 2.95 -7.85
C LEU A 247 4.75 2.99 -9.34
N VAL A 248 5.33 2.11 -10.16
CA VAL A 248 4.90 1.92 -11.56
C VAL A 248 3.42 1.56 -11.62
N LYS A 249 2.98 0.59 -10.81
CA LYS A 249 1.58 0.17 -10.71
C LYS A 249 0.69 1.31 -10.21
N ASP A 250 1.07 1.93 -9.10
CA ASP A 250 0.25 2.96 -8.44
C ASP A 250 0.04 4.18 -9.35
N LEU A 251 1.12 4.66 -9.99
CA LEU A 251 1.03 5.78 -10.92
C LEU A 251 0.29 5.40 -12.21
N GLY A 252 0.36 4.13 -12.62
CA GLY A 252 -0.46 3.58 -13.69
C GLY A 252 -1.96 3.73 -13.39
N PHE A 253 -2.42 3.39 -12.17
CA PHE A 253 -3.81 3.61 -11.75
C PHE A 253 -4.22 5.08 -11.80
N VAL A 254 -3.31 5.99 -11.43
CA VAL A 254 -3.57 7.45 -11.51
C VAL A 254 -3.75 7.89 -12.96
N VAL A 255 -2.86 7.46 -13.87
CA VAL A 255 -2.93 7.78 -15.31
C VAL A 255 -4.21 7.25 -15.92
N ASP A 256 -4.55 5.99 -15.68
CA ASP A 256 -5.77 5.36 -16.19
C ASP A 256 -7.03 6.07 -15.68
N THR A 257 -7.06 6.44 -14.40
CA THR A 257 -8.19 7.15 -13.81
C THR A 257 -8.32 8.54 -14.40
N ALA A 258 -7.23 9.30 -14.56
CA ALA A 258 -7.24 10.62 -15.17
C ALA A 258 -7.73 10.55 -16.63
N ASN A 259 -7.28 9.57 -17.41
CA ASN A 259 -7.73 9.35 -18.78
C ASN A 259 -9.24 9.06 -18.84
N ASN A 260 -9.76 8.21 -17.96
CA ASN A 260 -11.18 7.88 -17.89
C ASN A 260 -12.05 9.08 -17.50
N MET A 261 -11.49 10.03 -16.74
CA MET A 261 -12.16 11.28 -16.35
C MET A 261 -11.99 12.41 -17.39
N GLY A 262 -11.19 12.20 -18.43
CA GLY A 262 -10.81 13.27 -19.37
C GLY A 262 -9.94 14.36 -18.74
N TYR A 263 -9.23 14.07 -17.64
CA TYR A 263 -8.37 15.03 -16.96
C TYR A 263 -6.96 15.03 -17.56
N PRO A 264 -6.42 16.19 -18.01
CA PRO A 264 -5.07 16.27 -18.57
C PRO A 264 -4.01 16.19 -17.46
N LEU A 265 -3.54 14.96 -17.17
CA LEU A 265 -2.54 14.68 -16.13
C LEU A 265 -1.13 14.96 -16.65
N ILE A 266 -0.64 16.19 -16.55
CA ILE A 266 0.62 16.61 -17.16
C ILE A 266 1.83 16.01 -16.43
N LEU A 267 2.08 16.40 -15.17
CA LEU A 267 3.26 15.95 -14.42
C LEU A 267 3.23 14.44 -14.15
N GLY A 268 2.08 13.89 -13.82
CA GLY A 268 1.93 12.46 -13.57
C GLY A 268 2.24 11.62 -14.79
N SER A 269 1.79 12.05 -16.00
CA SER A 269 2.05 11.32 -17.24
C SER A 269 3.53 11.30 -17.60
N ILE A 270 4.22 12.44 -17.49
CA ILE A 270 5.68 12.52 -17.72
C ILE A 270 6.41 11.64 -16.69
N THR A 271 6.07 11.77 -15.43
CA THR A 271 6.66 10.97 -14.36
C THR A 271 6.44 9.46 -14.59
N TYR A 272 5.25 9.07 -15.05
CA TYR A 272 4.96 7.67 -15.37
C TYR A 272 5.90 7.11 -16.46
N GLN A 273 6.22 7.90 -17.50
CA GLN A 273 7.17 7.47 -18.50
C GLN A 273 8.57 7.26 -17.92
N LEU A 274 9.04 8.12 -17.02
CA LEU A 274 10.31 7.95 -16.32
C LEU A 274 10.34 6.63 -15.51
N TYR A 275 9.27 6.33 -14.77
CA TYR A 275 9.16 5.05 -14.05
C TYR A 275 9.13 3.85 -15.00
N LYS A 276 8.48 3.97 -16.16
CA LYS A 276 8.49 2.92 -17.19
C LYS A 276 9.89 2.72 -17.77
N MET A 277 10.66 3.79 -17.98
CA MET A 277 12.06 3.68 -18.42
C MET A 277 12.91 2.93 -17.40
N ALA A 278 12.76 3.21 -16.10
CA ALA A 278 13.46 2.48 -15.04
C ALA A 278 13.03 0.99 -14.97
N SER A 279 11.74 0.71 -15.15
CA SER A 279 11.19 -0.66 -15.20
C SER A 279 11.79 -1.48 -16.36
N ILE A 280 11.89 -0.91 -17.56
CA ILE A 280 12.48 -1.58 -18.76
C ILE A 280 13.96 -1.94 -18.50
N LYS A 281 14.67 -1.22 -17.63
CA LYS A 281 16.05 -1.56 -17.23
C LYS A 281 16.11 -2.77 -16.27
N GLY A 282 14.98 -3.35 -15.89
CA GLY A 282 14.91 -4.49 -14.98
C GLY A 282 15.00 -4.12 -13.50
N TRP A 283 14.75 -2.84 -13.13
CA TRP A 283 14.89 -2.34 -11.76
C TRP A 283 13.64 -2.52 -10.89
N ASP A 284 12.64 -3.23 -11.37
CA ASP A 284 11.33 -3.43 -10.72
C ASP A 284 11.41 -3.93 -9.26
N LYS A 285 12.43 -4.73 -8.95
CA LYS A 285 12.65 -5.30 -7.61
C LYS A 285 13.57 -4.46 -6.73
N LEU A 286 14.13 -3.39 -7.24
CA LEU A 286 14.95 -2.45 -6.49
C LEU A 286 14.08 -1.40 -5.80
N ASP A 287 14.66 -0.73 -4.81
CA ASP A 287 14.00 0.39 -4.12
C ASP A 287 13.66 1.53 -5.09
N ASP A 288 12.52 2.19 -4.89
CA ASP A 288 12.04 3.26 -5.75
C ASP A 288 12.96 4.49 -5.80
N SER A 289 13.90 4.61 -4.85
CA SER A 289 14.97 5.61 -4.87
C SER A 289 16.02 5.36 -5.97
N ILE A 290 16.00 4.19 -6.64
CA ILE A 290 16.84 3.90 -7.82
C ILE A 290 16.61 4.89 -8.96
N MET A 291 15.53 5.65 -8.93
CA MET A 291 15.25 6.73 -9.90
C MET A 291 16.42 7.72 -10.03
N ILE A 292 17.27 7.88 -9.00
CA ILE A 292 18.49 8.68 -9.11
C ILE A 292 19.40 8.17 -10.21
N LYS A 293 19.56 6.85 -10.36
CA LYS A 293 20.42 6.26 -11.40
C LYS A 293 19.92 6.54 -12.81
N LEU A 294 18.59 6.57 -12.99
CA LEU A 294 18.01 6.98 -14.27
C LEU A 294 18.35 8.45 -14.59
N MET A 295 18.23 9.34 -13.60
CA MET A 295 18.53 10.77 -13.80
C MET A 295 20.03 11.01 -14.00
N GLU A 296 20.91 10.30 -13.31
CA GLU A 296 22.36 10.34 -13.52
C GLU A 296 22.73 9.90 -14.95
N GLU A 297 22.14 8.83 -15.44
CA GLU A 297 22.36 8.38 -16.84
C GLU A 297 21.88 9.42 -17.86
N ILE A 298 20.68 9.99 -17.68
CA ILE A 298 20.13 11.05 -18.55
C ILE A 298 21.06 12.27 -18.53
N ALA A 299 21.62 12.61 -17.37
CA ALA A 299 22.58 13.70 -17.22
C ALA A 299 23.98 13.38 -17.78
N GLY A 300 24.26 12.14 -18.22
CA GLY A 300 25.58 11.69 -18.66
C GLY A 300 26.60 11.60 -17.54
N LEU A 301 26.17 11.31 -16.32
CA LEU A 301 27.03 11.14 -15.13
C LEU A 301 27.50 9.68 -14.95
N GLY A 302 26.80 8.73 -15.53
CA GLY A 302 27.08 7.30 -15.39
C GLY A 302 28.25 6.74 -16.20
N ASN A 303 28.88 7.52 -17.06
CA ASN A 303 30.02 7.10 -17.91
C ASN A 303 31.33 7.66 -17.35
N LYS A 304 31.74 7.27 -16.15
CA LYS A 304 33.16 7.30 -15.79
C LYS A 304 33.72 5.94 -16.21
N GLU A 305 34.38 5.91 -17.41
CA GLU A 305 35.26 4.82 -17.80
C GLU A 305 36.32 4.53 -16.72
#